data_69acc5a816fab31195e6dc04a2d33085
#
_entry.id   69acc5a816fab31195e6dc04a2d33085
#
_cell.length_a   1.000
_cell.length_b   1.000
_cell.length_c   1.000
_cell.angle_alpha   90.00
_cell.angle_beta   90.00
_cell.angle_gamma   90.00
#
_symmetry.space_group_name_H-M   'P 1'
#
loop_
_entity.id
_entity.type
_entity.pdbx_description
1 polymer ?
#
loop_
_entity_poly.entity_id
_entity_poly.type
_entity_poly.pdbx_seq_one_letter_code
_entity_poly.pdbx_strand_id
1 'polypeptide(L)'
;MSAAPAPLTVRDPRAAAFWDERFTRGFMPWDRGGVPHDLRDFAAASAPLVTLIPGCGAAWELAALCELGWDATAIDFSAAAVAHAQAHLGPWRDRVLLADFFTYAPATPLQLIYERAFLCALPPAMWPQVAARYAQLLPAGALLAGFFFFDSNPKGPPFGISQAQLDDLLLPHFDCLVDAAVSDSIAVFKGKERWQVWRRRTEVHGQ
;
A
#
# COMPACT_ATOMS: atom_id res chain seq x y z
N MET A 1 -12.56 27.75 -24.18
CA MET A 1 -12.78 26.26 -24.24
C MET A 1 -11.45 25.61 -23.93
N SER A 2 -11.29 24.98 -22.75
CA SER A 2 -10.06 24.27 -22.42
C SER A 2 -9.99 23.00 -23.27
N ALA A 3 -8.88 22.78 -23.98
CA ALA A 3 -8.66 21.57 -24.75
C ALA A 3 -8.70 20.34 -23.81
N ALA A 4 -9.34 19.25 -24.26
CA ALA A 4 -9.31 18.01 -23.49
C ALA A 4 -7.86 17.58 -23.24
N PRO A 5 -7.51 17.09 -22.03
CA PRO A 5 -6.16 16.67 -21.74
C PRO A 5 -5.74 15.54 -22.68
N ALA A 6 -4.48 15.61 -23.16
CA ALA A 6 -3.95 14.57 -24.04
C ALA A 6 -4.02 13.19 -23.35
N PRO A 7 -4.24 12.09 -24.09
CA PRO A 7 -4.35 10.75 -23.52
C PRO A 7 -3.05 10.34 -22.81
N LEU A 8 -3.17 9.49 -21.77
CA LEU A 8 -2.02 8.85 -21.12
C LEU A 8 -1.34 7.89 -22.09
N THR A 9 -0.01 7.93 -22.14
CA THR A 9 0.79 7.23 -23.15
C THR A 9 1.45 5.96 -22.62
N VAL A 10 1.94 5.98 -21.37
CA VAL A 10 2.59 4.82 -20.76
C VAL A 10 1.54 3.82 -20.26
N ARG A 11 1.68 2.54 -20.65
CA ARG A 11 0.67 1.50 -20.42
C ARG A 11 1.06 0.45 -19.38
N ASP A 12 2.35 0.26 -19.13
CA ASP A 12 2.85 -0.78 -18.24
C ASP A 12 2.99 -0.27 -16.80
N PRO A 13 2.14 -0.72 -15.84
CA PRO A 13 2.21 -0.28 -14.45
C PRO A 13 3.46 -0.78 -13.70
N ARG A 14 4.25 -1.69 -14.29
CA ARG A 14 5.54 -2.13 -13.75
C ARG A 14 6.65 -1.10 -13.98
N ALA A 15 6.45 -0.16 -14.89
CA ALA A 15 7.42 0.88 -15.19
C ALA A 15 7.15 2.13 -14.36
N ALA A 16 8.17 2.71 -13.73
CA ALA A 16 8.04 3.98 -12.99
C ALA A 16 7.42 5.10 -13.84
N ALA A 17 7.78 5.17 -15.13
CA ALA A 17 7.23 6.14 -16.07
C ALA A 17 5.68 6.10 -16.19
N PHE A 18 5.04 4.95 -15.93
CA PHE A 18 3.57 4.86 -15.90
C PHE A 18 2.97 5.72 -14.78
N TRP A 19 3.57 5.66 -13.61
CA TRP A 19 3.14 6.42 -12.43
C TRP A 19 3.62 7.86 -12.52
N ASP A 20 4.86 8.11 -12.98
CA ASP A 20 5.40 9.46 -13.20
C ASP A 20 4.49 10.28 -14.10
N GLU A 21 4.00 9.71 -15.21
CA GLU A 21 3.07 10.40 -16.11
C GLU A 21 1.78 10.79 -15.40
N ARG A 22 1.23 9.92 -14.52
CA ARG A 22 -0.02 10.15 -13.79
C ARG A 22 0.13 11.22 -12.73
N PHE A 23 1.17 11.12 -11.89
CA PHE A 23 1.45 12.12 -10.87
C PHE A 23 1.74 13.51 -11.49
N THR A 24 2.57 13.57 -12.53
CA THR A 24 2.88 14.83 -13.23
C THR A 24 1.64 15.48 -13.84
N ARG A 25 0.66 14.70 -14.27
CA ARG A 25 -0.59 15.19 -14.87
C ARG A 25 -1.71 15.41 -13.85
N GLY A 26 -1.50 15.13 -12.57
CA GLY A 26 -2.53 15.19 -11.54
C GLY A 26 -3.68 14.20 -11.75
N PHE A 27 -3.44 13.09 -12.46
CA PHE A 27 -4.44 12.04 -12.69
C PHE A 27 -4.28 10.93 -11.66
N MET A 28 -4.85 11.12 -10.48
CA MET A 28 -4.74 10.21 -9.32
C MET A 28 -6.12 9.84 -8.77
N PRO A 29 -6.95 9.09 -9.52
CA PRO A 29 -8.31 8.74 -9.08
C PRO A 29 -8.34 7.84 -7.84
N TRP A 30 -7.20 7.22 -7.47
CA TRP A 30 -7.02 6.40 -6.27
C TRP A 30 -6.67 7.23 -5.02
N ASP A 31 -6.29 8.50 -5.18
CA ASP A 31 -5.96 9.38 -4.06
C ASP A 31 -7.24 9.92 -3.42
N ARG A 32 -7.37 9.73 -2.11
CA ARG A 32 -8.51 10.24 -1.35
C ARG A 32 -8.27 11.63 -0.76
N GLY A 33 -7.05 12.16 -0.80
CA GLY A 33 -6.68 13.43 -0.18
C GLY A 33 -6.72 13.38 1.36
N GLY A 34 -6.43 12.24 1.97
CA GLY A 34 -6.42 12.08 3.43
C GLY A 34 -6.35 10.63 3.90
N VAL A 35 -6.47 10.43 5.20
CA VAL A 35 -6.29 9.13 5.87
C VAL A 35 -7.62 8.42 6.07
N PRO A 36 -7.76 7.12 5.72
CA PRO A 36 -8.96 6.32 5.95
C PRO A 36 -9.29 6.15 7.43
N HIS A 37 -10.59 5.98 7.74
CA HIS A 37 -11.06 5.81 9.12
C HIS A 37 -10.47 4.57 9.77
N ASP A 38 -10.49 3.41 9.10
CA ASP A 38 -9.99 2.16 9.66
C ASP A 38 -8.52 2.23 10.06
N LEU A 39 -7.66 2.95 9.31
CA LEU A 39 -6.27 3.17 9.71
C LEU A 39 -6.18 4.08 10.94
N ARG A 40 -6.98 5.14 11.02
CA ARG A 40 -6.99 6.03 12.19
C ARG A 40 -7.40 5.29 13.46
N ASP A 41 -8.45 4.47 13.37
CA ASP A 41 -8.95 3.68 14.49
C ASP A 41 -7.94 2.61 14.91
N PHE A 42 -7.31 1.94 13.94
CA PHE A 42 -6.24 0.98 14.18
C PHE A 42 -5.05 1.65 14.88
N ALA A 43 -4.59 2.81 14.38
CA ALA A 43 -3.46 3.52 14.95
C ALA A 43 -3.75 4.07 16.35
N ALA A 44 -4.98 4.53 16.60
CA ALA A 44 -5.40 5.01 17.92
C ALA A 44 -5.51 3.89 18.96
N ALA A 45 -5.83 2.67 18.53
CA ALA A 45 -5.95 1.49 19.40
C ALA A 45 -4.62 0.73 19.60
N SER A 46 -3.58 1.08 18.88
CA SER A 46 -2.29 0.37 18.86
C SER A 46 -1.17 1.20 19.48
N ALA A 47 -0.18 0.55 20.10
CA ALA A 47 1.09 1.21 20.38
C ALA A 47 1.81 1.57 19.07
N PRO A 48 2.64 2.64 19.04
CA PRO A 48 3.43 3.00 17.86
C PRO A 48 4.31 1.85 17.36
N LEU A 49 4.33 1.63 16.04
CA LEU A 49 5.04 0.54 15.38
C LEU A 49 6.07 1.07 14.37
N VAL A 50 7.13 0.30 14.14
CA VAL A 50 8.05 0.50 13.00
C VAL A 50 7.33 0.06 11.73
N THR A 51 6.99 1.02 10.86
CA THR A 51 6.05 0.83 9.76
C THR A 51 6.65 1.14 8.40
N LEU A 52 6.38 0.29 7.41
CA LEU A 52 6.65 0.55 5.99
C LEU A 52 5.33 0.77 5.23
N ILE A 53 5.31 1.80 4.39
CA ILE A 53 4.20 2.10 3.46
C ILE A 53 4.74 1.96 2.03
N PRO A 54 4.58 0.80 1.35
CA PRO A 54 5.03 0.62 -0.02
C PRO A 54 4.06 1.24 -1.03
N GLY A 55 4.61 1.77 -2.16
CA GLY A 55 3.81 2.40 -3.22
C GLY A 55 2.96 3.54 -2.66
N CYS A 56 3.59 4.40 -1.87
CA CYS A 56 2.90 5.32 -0.98
C CYS A 56 2.13 6.45 -1.67
N GLY A 57 2.40 6.70 -2.96
CA GLY A 57 1.74 7.78 -3.70
C GLY A 57 1.87 9.13 -2.99
N ALA A 58 0.75 9.72 -2.59
CA ALA A 58 0.72 10.99 -1.85
C ALA A 58 1.13 10.86 -0.36
N ALA A 59 1.18 9.65 0.18
CA ALA A 59 1.66 9.33 1.53
C ALA A 59 0.95 10.09 2.67
N TRP A 60 -0.35 10.37 2.56
CA TRP A 60 -1.13 11.02 3.63
C TRP A 60 -1.05 10.29 4.95
N GLU A 61 -1.01 8.96 4.91
CA GLU A 61 -0.96 8.08 6.07
C GLU A 61 0.36 8.18 6.83
N LEU A 62 1.46 8.48 6.12
CA LEU A 62 2.77 8.67 6.73
C LEU A 62 2.75 9.80 7.76
N ALA A 63 2.23 10.97 7.39
CA ALA A 63 2.16 12.11 8.30
C ALA A 63 1.33 11.78 9.54
N ALA A 64 0.14 11.18 9.35
CA ALA A 64 -0.75 10.82 10.44
C ALA A 64 -0.12 9.81 11.41
N LEU A 65 0.58 8.80 10.91
CA LEU A 65 1.27 7.83 11.75
C LEU A 65 2.43 8.47 12.51
N CYS A 66 3.25 9.30 11.85
CA CYS A 66 4.35 10.01 12.49
C CYS A 66 3.88 11.00 13.57
N GLU A 67 2.76 11.70 13.36
CA GLU A 67 2.12 12.58 14.36
C GLU A 67 1.68 11.82 15.62
N LEU A 68 1.33 10.54 15.47
CA LEU A 68 1.02 9.62 16.58
C LEU A 68 2.26 8.94 17.18
N GLY A 69 3.46 9.36 16.77
CA GLY A 69 4.73 8.84 17.30
C GLY A 69 5.21 7.52 16.68
N TRP A 70 4.60 7.08 15.57
CA TRP A 70 5.02 5.87 14.86
C TRP A 70 6.34 6.12 14.10
N ASP A 71 7.22 5.11 14.06
CA ASP A 71 8.42 5.15 13.21
C ASP A 71 8.06 4.65 11.79
N ALA A 72 7.40 5.51 11.03
CA ALA A 72 6.93 5.18 9.69
C ALA A 72 7.89 5.68 8.61
N THR A 73 8.09 4.85 7.58
CA THR A 73 8.80 5.16 6.35
C THR A 73 7.91 4.81 5.16
N ALA A 74 7.82 5.71 4.20
CA ALA A 74 7.09 5.50 2.96
C ALA A 74 8.04 5.37 1.78
N ILE A 75 7.75 4.46 0.86
CA ILE A 75 8.56 4.27 -0.36
C ILE A 75 7.68 4.27 -1.60
N ASP A 76 8.21 4.84 -2.66
CA ASP A 76 7.64 4.72 -3.99
C ASP A 76 8.78 4.64 -5.02
N PHE A 77 8.58 3.90 -6.11
CA PHE A 77 9.59 3.80 -7.17
C PHE A 77 9.40 4.86 -8.27
N SER A 78 8.29 5.62 -8.22
CA SER A 78 8.03 6.80 -9.06
C SER A 78 8.64 8.05 -8.43
N ALA A 79 9.58 8.67 -9.14
CA ALA A 79 10.17 9.93 -8.68
C ALA A 79 9.13 11.06 -8.59
N ALA A 80 8.14 11.08 -9.48
CA ALA A 80 7.06 12.05 -9.46
C ALA A 80 6.11 11.84 -8.25
N ALA A 81 5.84 10.59 -7.85
CA ALA A 81 5.08 10.28 -6.65
C ALA A 81 5.81 10.77 -5.39
N VAL A 82 7.10 10.44 -5.27
CA VAL A 82 7.94 10.90 -4.15
C VAL A 82 7.97 12.42 -4.06
N ALA A 83 8.22 13.12 -5.17
CA ALA A 83 8.23 14.59 -5.21
C ALA A 83 6.87 15.17 -4.82
N HIS A 84 5.77 14.56 -5.29
CA HIS A 84 4.41 14.95 -4.94
C HIS A 84 4.16 14.82 -3.43
N ALA A 85 4.49 13.67 -2.83
CA ALA A 85 4.36 13.45 -1.39
C ALA A 85 5.21 14.44 -0.59
N GLN A 86 6.49 14.58 -0.92
CA GLN A 86 7.42 15.47 -0.22
C GLN A 86 6.99 16.94 -0.26
N ALA A 87 6.24 17.35 -1.27
CA ALA A 87 5.79 18.75 -1.42
C ALA A 87 4.80 19.20 -0.33
N HIS A 88 4.05 18.27 0.29
CA HIS A 88 3.01 18.64 1.28
C HIS A 88 3.23 18.02 2.68
N LEU A 89 4.20 17.12 2.85
CA LEU A 89 4.39 16.40 4.12
C LEU A 89 5.17 17.20 5.20
N GLY A 90 5.60 18.42 4.91
CA GLY A 90 6.27 19.29 5.87
C GLY A 90 7.47 18.60 6.55
N PRO A 91 7.47 18.44 7.89
CA PRO A 91 8.59 17.85 8.61
C PRO A 91 8.84 16.37 8.33
N TRP A 92 7.86 15.68 7.74
CA TRP A 92 7.93 14.25 7.47
C TRP A 92 8.43 13.91 6.06
N ARG A 93 8.72 14.94 5.22
CA ARG A 93 9.13 14.78 3.82
C ARG A 93 10.31 13.82 3.61
N ASP A 94 11.30 13.85 4.52
CA ASP A 94 12.51 13.04 4.41
C ASP A 94 12.29 11.55 4.77
N ARG A 95 11.09 11.20 5.23
CA ARG A 95 10.66 9.82 5.44
C ARG A 95 9.99 9.20 4.22
N VAL A 96 9.86 9.94 3.11
CA VAL A 96 9.45 9.42 1.81
C VAL A 96 10.68 9.21 0.95
N LEU A 97 10.93 7.96 0.57
CA LEU A 97 12.14 7.56 -0.14
C LEU A 97 11.80 7.07 -1.56
N LEU A 98 12.65 7.44 -2.51
CA LEU A 98 12.63 6.83 -3.84
C LEU A 98 13.27 5.44 -3.76
N ALA A 99 12.45 4.39 -3.76
CA ALA A 99 12.92 3.03 -3.61
C ALA A 99 11.95 2.02 -4.23
N ASP A 100 12.51 0.91 -4.73
CA ASP A 100 11.74 -0.24 -5.20
C ASP A 100 11.47 -1.19 -4.03
N PHE A 101 10.19 -1.49 -3.81
CA PHE A 101 9.73 -2.41 -2.75
C PHE A 101 10.44 -3.77 -2.77
N PHE A 102 10.73 -4.29 -3.96
CA PHE A 102 11.32 -5.64 -4.09
C PHE A 102 12.79 -5.69 -3.67
N THR A 103 13.49 -4.55 -3.66
CA THR A 103 14.91 -4.47 -3.28
C THR A 103 15.15 -3.64 -2.01
N TYR A 104 14.16 -2.91 -1.53
CA TYR A 104 14.29 -2.07 -0.34
C TYR A 104 14.66 -2.88 0.89
N ALA A 105 15.68 -2.45 1.63
CA ALA A 105 16.09 -3.05 2.90
C ALA A 105 15.85 -2.05 4.04
N PRO A 106 14.88 -2.31 4.94
CA PRO A 106 14.65 -1.45 6.09
C PRO A 106 15.84 -1.51 7.05
N ALA A 107 16.21 -0.35 7.65
CA ALA A 107 17.31 -0.26 8.60
C ALA A 107 17.02 -0.94 9.94
N THR A 108 15.74 -1.04 10.30
CA THR A 108 15.24 -1.68 11.52
C THR A 108 14.19 -2.73 11.16
N PRO A 109 14.05 -3.81 11.97
CA PRO A 109 13.01 -4.81 11.75
C PRO A 109 11.62 -4.16 11.74
N LEU A 110 10.83 -4.45 10.72
CA LEU A 110 9.48 -3.95 10.60
C LEU A 110 8.54 -4.65 11.58
N GLN A 111 7.60 -3.88 12.13
CA GLN A 111 6.49 -4.38 12.94
C GLN A 111 5.16 -4.32 12.17
N LEU A 112 5.10 -3.46 11.15
CA LEU A 112 3.94 -3.31 10.27
C LEU A 112 4.37 -3.02 8.84
N ILE A 113 3.70 -3.65 7.87
CA ILE A 113 3.57 -3.12 6.52
C ILE A 113 2.11 -2.64 6.38
N TYR A 114 1.94 -1.36 6.00
CA TYR A 114 0.62 -0.81 5.70
C TYR A 114 0.37 -0.83 4.19
N GLU A 115 -0.64 -1.59 3.78
CA GLU A 115 -1.04 -1.76 2.39
C GLU A 115 -2.21 -0.83 2.04
N ARG A 116 -2.01 0.03 1.04
CA ARG A 116 -3.06 0.88 0.50
C ARG A 116 -2.89 1.02 -1.01
N ALA A 117 -3.76 0.36 -1.76
CA ALA A 117 -3.77 0.39 -3.22
C ALA A 117 -2.44 -0.03 -3.90
N PHE A 118 -1.56 -0.76 -3.20
CA PHE A 118 -0.27 -1.22 -3.72
C PHE A 118 -0.40 -2.56 -4.44
N LEU A 119 -1.00 -3.59 -3.81
CA LEU A 119 -1.19 -4.90 -4.44
C LEU A 119 -2.03 -4.78 -5.72
N CYS A 120 -3.13 -4.03 -5.65
CA CYS A 120 -4.02 -3.82 -6.80
C CYS A 120 -3.43 -2.90 -7.88
N ALA A 121 -2.35 -2.18 -7.61
CA ALA A 121 -1.61 -1.41 -8.60
C ALA A 121 -0.75 -2.28 -9.52
N LEU A 122 -0.38 -3.47 -9.05
CA LEU A 122 0.53 -4.39 -9.72
C LEU A 122 -0.22 -5.51 -10.46
N PRO A 123 0.24 -5.91 -11.66
CA PRO A 123 -0.37 -7.02 -12.40
C PRO A 123 -0.42 -8.31 -11.58
N PRO A 124 -1.48 -9.14 -11.74
CA PRO A 124 -1.67 -10.39 -11.00
C PRO A 124 -0.47 -11.34 -11.01
N ALA A 125 0.30 -11.36 -12.11
CA ALA A 125 1.51 -12.18 -12.22
C ALA A 125 2.60 -11.81 -11.18
N MET A 126 2.53 -10.62 -10.58
CA MET A 126 3.48 -10.16 -9.55
C MET A 126 3.01 -10.46 -8.12
N TRP A 127 1.74 -10.77 -7.89
CA TRP A 127 1.18 -10.94 -6.55
C TRP A 127 1.89 -12.01 -5.70
N PRO A 128 2.28 -13.19 -6.25
CA PRO A 128 3.06 -14.15 -5.47
C PRO A 128 4.39 -13.59 -4.96
N GLN A 129 5.06 -12.77 -5.78
CA GLN A 129 6.31 -12.12 -5.40
C GLN A 129 6.08 -11.05 -4.32
N VAL A 130 4.98 -10.30 -4.41
CA VAL A 130 4.59 -9.31 -3.38
C VAL A 130 4.32 -10.00 -2.04
N ALA A 131 3.52 -11.08 -2.03
CA ALA A 131 3.19 -11.83 -0.82
C ALA A 131 4.45 -12.46 -0.17
N ALA A 132 5.33 -13.04 -0.98
CA ALA A 132 6.62 -13.56 -0.52
C ALA A 132 7.49 -12.43 0.08
N ARG A 133 7.46 -11.24 -0.52
CA ARG A 133 8.21 -10.09 -0.02
C ARG A 133 7.64 -9.54 1.29
N TYR A 134 6.32 -9.50 1.46
CA TYR A 134 5.71 -9.19 2.76
C TYR A 134 6.21 -10.15 3.85
N ALA A 135 6.18 -11.47 3.55
CA ALA A 135 6.63 -12.50 4.48
C ALA A 135 8.13 -12.40 4.82
N GLN A 136 8.96 -11.99 3.85
CA GLN A 136 10.40 -11.79 4.06
C GLN A 136 10.72 -10.58 4.93
N LEU A 137 9.97 -9.48 4.76
CA LEU A 137 10.21 -8.22 5.47
C LEU A 137 9.65 -8.22 6.89
N LEU A 138 8.60 -8.99 7.14
CA LEU A 138 7.91 -9.03 8.43
C LEU A 138 8.41 -10.21 9.26
N PRO A 139 9.04 -9.98 10.41
CA PRO A 139 9.36 -11.05 11.36
C PRO A 139 8.08 -11.68 11.94
N ALA A 140 8.20 -12.87 12.54
CA ALA A 140 7.09 -13.54 13.20
C ALA A 140 6.38 -12.63 14.21
N GLY A 141 5.06 -12.61 14.16
CA GLY A 141 4.21 -11.76 14.99
C GLY A 141 3.97 -10.34 14.47
N ALA A 142 4.77 -9.86 13.51
CA ALA A 142 4.55 -8.56 12.86
C ALA A 142 3.29 -8.57 11.97
N LEU A 143 2.79 -7.39 11.65
CA LEU A 143 1.50 -7.23 11.01
C LEU A 143 1.63 -6.77 9.54
N LEU A 144 0.71 -7.26 8.72
CA LEU A 144 0.34 -6.67 7.43
C LEU A 144 -1.10 -6.17 7.58
N ALA A 145 -1.32 -4.87 7.50
CA ALA A 145 -2.64 -4.28 7.64
C ALA A 145 -2.92 -3.32 6.50
N GLY A 146 -4.17 -3.29 6.03
CA GLY A 146 -4.51 -2.39 4.94
C GLY A 146 -5.82 -2.71 4.24
N PHE A 147 -5.96 -2.12 3.06
CA PHE A 147 -7.17 -2.19 2.25
C PHE A 147 -6.93 -3.04 1.00
N PHE A 148 -7.58 -4.19 0.93
CA PHE A 148 -7.48 -5.11 -0.20
C PHE A 148 -8.67 -4.89 -1.14
N PHE A 149 -8.39 -4.79 -2.45
CA PHE A 149 -9.38 -4.48 -3.48
C PHE A 149 -9.90 -5.75 -4.15
N PHE A 150 -11.18 -6.04 -3.97
CA PHE A 150 -11.85 -7.22 -4.50
C PHE A 150 -12.71 -6.86 -5.71
N ASP A 151 -12.36 -7.40 -6.87
CA ASP A 151 -13.12 -7.26 -8.11
C ASP A 151 -12.89 -8.48 -9.02
N SER A 152 -13.85 -8.79 -9.85
CA SER A 152 -13.74 -9.82 -10.89
C SER A 152 -13.22 -9.28 -12.22
N ASN A 153 -13.09 -7.96 -12.37
CA ASN A 153 -12.58 -7.35 -13.60
C ASN A 153 -11.07 -7.59 -13.74
N PRO A 154 -10.61 -8.27 -14.81
CA PRO A 154 -9.20 -8.53 -15.02
C PRO A 154 -8.39 -7.32 -15.48
N LYS A 155 -9.08 -6.21 -15.82
CA LYS A 155 -8.42 -4.97 -16.27
C LYS A 155 -8.02 -4.12 -15.07
N GLY A 156 -6.84 -3.55 -15.13
CA GLY A 156 -6.29 -2.69 -14.09
C GLY A 156 -5.19 -1.77 -14.61
N PRO A 157 -4.54 -0.97 -13.76
CA PRO A 157 -4.89 -0.82 -12.34
C PRO A 157 -6.18 -0.03 -12.08
N PRO A 158 -6.92 -0.29 -11.00
CA PRO A 158 -6.65 -1.31 -10.01
C PRO A 158 -7.03 -2.71 -10.50
N PHE A 159 -6.17 -3.71 -10.22
CA PHE A 159 -6.45 -5.11 -10.52
C PHE A 159 -7.18 -5.74 -9.32
N GLY A 160 -8.36 -6.31 -9.58
CA GLY A 160 -9.14 -6.98 -8.55
C GLY A 160 -8.62 -8.37 -8.24
N ILE A 161 -8.63 -8.73 -6.96
CA ILE A 161 -8.36 -10.08 -6.47
C ILE A 161 -9.62 -10.69 -5.89
N SER A 162 -9.78 -12.01 -5.93
CA SER A 162 -10.82 -12.70 -5.16
C SER A 162 -10.33 -13.04 -3.76
N GLN A 163 -11.25 -13.28 -2.80
CA GLN A 163 -10.85 -13.71 -1.45
C GLN A 163 -10.02 -15.00 -1.49
N ALA A 164 -10.43 -15.99 -2.29
CA ALA A 164 -9.69 -17.23 -2.42
C ALA A 164 -8.26 -17.03 -2.93
N GLN A 165 -8.06 -16.15 -3.92
CA GLN A 165 -6.71 -15.83 -4.41
C GLN A 165 -5.88 -15.10 -3.36
N LEU A 166 -6.47 -14.19 -2.58
CA LEU A 166 -5.75 -13.52 -1.49
C LEU A 166 -5.38 -14.50 -0.38
N ASP A 167 -6.29 -15.43 -0.04
CA ASP A 167 -6.05 -16.50 0.92
C ASP A 167 -4.91 -17.41 0.47
N ASP A 168 -4.90 -17.82 -0.80
CA ASP A 168 -3.82 -18.63 -1.38
C ASP A 168 -2.45 -17.93 -1.29
N LEU A 169 -2.42 -16.60 -1.39
CA LEU A 169 -1.20 -15.81 -1.28
C LEU A 169 -0.73 -15.61 0.16
N LEU A 170 -1.65 -15.34 1.09
CA LEU A 170 -1.29 -14.89 2.43
C LEU A 170 -1.35 -15.99 3.49
N LEU A 171 -2.32 -16.91 3.46
CA LEU A 171 -2.44 -17.97 4.47
C LEU A 171 -1.21 -18.88 4.64
N PRO A 172 -0.37 -19.11 3.62
CA PRO A 172 0.89 -19.82 3.85
C PRO A 172 1.82 -19.13 4.85
N HIS A 173 1.71 -17.83 5.01
CA HIS A 173 2.64 -17.00 5.77
C HIS A 173 1.99 -16.23 6.94
N PHE A 174 0.69 -16.01 6.89
CA PHE A 174 -0.03 -15.13 7.80
C PHE A 174 -1.32 -15.76 8.31
N ASP A 175 -1.78 -15.31 9.48
CA ASP A 175 -3.11 -15.55 10.03
C ASP A 175 -3.94 -14.28 9.87
N CYS A 176 -5.15 -14.37 9.32
CA CYS A 176 -6.08 -13.25 9.24
C CYS A 176 -6.68 -13.00 10.64
N LEU A 177 -6.48 -11.80 11.18
CA LEU A 177 -6.99 -11.39 12.49
C LEU A 177 -8.27 -10.55 12.37
N VAL A 178 -8.35 -9.73 11.32
CA VAL A 178 -9.47 -8.81 11.07
C VAL A 178 -9.82 -8.86 9.59
N ASP A 179 -11.11 -8.88 9.29
CA ASP A 179 -11.67 -8.71 7.96
C ASP A 179 -12.97 -7.93 8.08
N ALA A 180 -12.95 -6.66 7.70
CA ALA A 180 -14.06 -5.73 7.91
C ALA A 180 -14.44 -4.97 6.63
N ALA A 181 -15.72 -4.61 6.54
CA ALA A 181 -16.20 -3.75 5.47
C ALA A 181 -15.73 -2.30 5.70
N VAL A 182 -15.35 -1.62 4.62
CA VAL A 182 -14.89 -0.23 4.64
C VAL A 182 -16.09 0.70 4.41
N SER A 183 -16.26 1.68 5.30
CA SER A 183 -17.41 2.61 5.25
C SER A 183 -17.12 3.90 4.47
N ASP A 184 -15.85 4.30 4.35
CA ASP A 184 -15.42 5.58 3.78
C ASP A 184 -14.63 5.43 2.46
N SER A 185 -14.86 4.36 1.72
CA SER A 185 -14.24 4.12 0.41
C SER A 185 -14.52 5.24 -0.59
N ILE A 186 -13.49 5.65 -1.32
CA ILE A 186 -13.64 6.56 -2.46
C ILE A 186 -14.24 5.86 -3.68
N ALA A 187 -14.72 6.64 -4.64
CA ALA A 187 -15.52 6.14 -5.76
C ALA A 187 -14.90 4.95 -6.53
N VAL A 188 -13.58 4.96 -6.74
CA VAL A 188 -12.87 3.90 -7.48
C VAL A 188 -12.85 2.56 -6.75
N PHE A 189 -12.94 2.57 -5.40
CA PHE A 189 -12.87 1.38 -4.55
C PHE A 189 -14.20 1.03 -3.89
N LYS A 190 -15.22 1.91 -4.00
CA LYS A 190 -16.47 1.81 -3.26
C LYS A 190 -17.17 0.46 -3.41
N GLY A 191 -17.39 -0.20 -2.27
CA GLY A 191 -18.05 -1.52 -2.20
C GLY A 191 -17.17 -2.69 -2.65
N LYS A 192 -15.90 -2.44 -2.92
CA LYS A 192 -14.94 -3.42 -3.45
C LYS A 192 -13.65 -3.52 -2.63
N GLU A 193 -13.54 -2.80 -1.55
CA GLU A 193 -12.38 -2.93 -0.66
C GLU A 193 -12.80 -3.37 0.73
N ARG A 194 -11.89 -4.07 1.41
CA ARG A 194 -12.05 -4.50 2.79
C ARG A 194 -10.80 -4.13 3.56
N TRP A 195 -10.99 -3.70 4.80
CA TRP A 195 -9.93 -3.54 5.77
C TRP A 195 -9.56 -4.91 6.33
N GLN A 196 -8.29 -5.31 6.20
CA GLN A 196 -7.82 -6.57 6.75
C GLN A 196 -6.53 -6.37 7.55
N VAL A 197 -6.39 -7.16 8.63
CA VAL A 197 -5.17 -7.24 9.43
C VAL A 197 -4.73 -8.69 9.49
N TRP A 198 -3.49 -8.93 9.08
CA TRP A 198 -2.86 -10.24 9.03
C TRP A 198 -1.63 -10.24 9.91
N ARG A 199 -1.40 -11.33 10.67
CA ARG A 199 -0.23 -11.51 11.52
C ARG A 199 0.71 -12.52 10.91
N ARG A 200 2.00 -12.18 10.80
CA ARG A 200 3.05 -13.09 10.33
C ARG A 200 3.14 -14.30 11.26
N ARG A 201 3.02 -15.50 10.71
CA ARG A 201 3.15 -16.76 11.45
C ARG A 201 4.57 -16.95 11.95
N THR A 202 4.72 -17.64 13.08
CA THR A 202 5.98 -18.22 13.49
C THR A 202 6.30 -19.39 12.56
N GLU A 203 7.49 -19.40 11.96
CA GLU A 203 7.93 -20.58 11.20
C GLU A 203 8.11 -21.73 12.18
N VAL A 204 7.25 -22.75 12.05
CA VAL A 204 7.49 -24.02 12.74
C VAL A 204 8.62 -24.70 11.97
N HIS A 205 9.84 -24.62 12.47
CA HIS A 205 10.93 -25.45 11.99
C HIS A 205 10.54 -26.88 12.36
N GLY A 206 10.05 -27.64 11.37
CA GLY A 206 9.85 -29.07 11.51
C GLY A 206 11.22 -29.72 11.86
N GLN A 207 11.27 -30.34 13.02
CA GLN A 207 12.37 -31.22 13.42
C GLN A 207 12.36 -32.48 12.53
#